data_5c9acc3a313156b1384d47127f11ef35
#
_entry.id   5c9acc3a313156b1384d47127f11ef35
#
_cell.length_a   1.000
_cell.length_b   1.000
_cell.length_c   1.000
_cell.angle_alpha   90.00
_cell.angle_beta   90.00
_cell.angle_gamma   90.00
#
_symmetry.space_group_name_H-M   'P 1'
#
loop_
_entity.id
_entity.type
_entity.pdbx_description
1 polymer ?
#
loop_
_entity_poly.entity_id
_entity_poly.type
_entity_poly.pdbx_seq_one_letter_code
_entity_poly.pdbx_strand_id
1 'polypeptide(L)'
;MTDTLPDAALDQLFRTARTYNGFSGEISDETLHQLYELLKFAPTSANASPARFVFVKSAEAKAKLGPALSEGNYDKTMSAPVTVIV
;
A
#
# COMPACT_ATOMS: atom_id res chain seq x y z
N MET A 1 10.23 -17.23 24.92
CA MET A 1 9.65 -15.92 25.26
C MET A 1 9.30 -15.18 23.97
N THR A 2 8.20 -14.56 23.94
CA THR A 2 7.76 -13.81 22.78
C THR A 2 7.57 -12.35 23.13
N ASP A 3 8.05 -11.49 22.24
CA ASP A 3 7.81 -10.07 22.36
C ASP A 3 6.51 -9.73 21.65
N THR A 4 5.73 -8.84 22.25
CA THR A 4 4.51 -8.34 21.65
C THR A 4 4.70 -6.89 21.21
N LEU A 5 3.95 -6.48 20.19
CA LEU A 5 3.95 -5.08 19.81
C LEU A 5 3.32 -4.22 20.91
N PRO A 6 3.80 -2.98 21.10
CA PRO A 6 3.15 -2.04 22.02
C PRO A 6 1.70 -1.79 21.60
N ASP A 7 0.84 -1.45 22.58
CA ASP A 7 -0.57 -1.16 22.31
C ASP A 7 -0.75 -0.07 21.24
N ALA A 8 0.09 0.96 21.26
CA ALA A 8 0.03 2.01 20.25
C ALA A 8 0.20 1.46 18.82
N ALA A 9 1.10 0.50 18.63
CA ALA A 9 1.30 -0.14 17.33
C ALA A 9 0.10 -1.01 16.94
N LEU A 10 -0.46 -1.74 17.90
CA LEU A 10 -1.66 -2.56 17.66
C LEU A 10 -2.86 -1.69 17.29
N ASP A 11 -3.00 -0.54 17.93
CA ASP A 11 -4.05 0.40 17.58
C ASP A 11 -3.88 0.93 16.16
N GLN A 12 -2.67 1.32 15.80
CA GLN A 12 -2.38 1.86 14.47
C GLN A 12 -2.60 0.82 13.36
N LEU A 13 -2.17 -0.41 13.58
CA LEU A 13 -2.23 -1.46 12.56
C LEU A 13 -3.62 -2.10 12.44
N PHE A 14 -4.36 -2.19 13.54
CA PHE A 14 -5.59 -2.97 13.59
C PHE A 14 -6.80 -2.24 14.17
N ARG A 15 -6.72 -1.80 15.44
CA ARG A 15 -7.93 -1.38 16.16
C ARG A 15 -8.53 -0.08 15.62
N THR A 16 -7.68 0.88 15.23
CA THR A 16 -8.11 2.17 14.68
C THR A 16 -7.90 2.30 13.19
N ALA A 17 -7.37 1.26 12.56
CA ALA A 17 -7.16 1.26 11.12
C ALA A 17 -8.50 1.36 10.37
N ARG A 18 -8.52 2.17 9.30
CA ARG A 18 -9.70 2.37 8.46
C ARG A 18 -9.29 2.52 7.02
N THR A 19 -10.16 2.08 6.13
CA THR A 19 -10.03 2.34 4.71
C THR A 19 -10.88 3.56 4.36
N TYR A 20 -10.24 4.59 3.86
CA TYR A 20 -10.91 5.83 3.48
C TYR A 20 -11.34 5.80 2.01
N ASN A 21 -12.35 6.60 1.67
CA ASN A 21 -12.88 6.68 0.30
C ASN A 21 -12.22 7.79 -0.52
N GLY A 22 -11.44 8.66 0.09
CA GLY A 22 -10.71 9.72 -0.58
C GLY A 22 -9.39 9.97 0.12
N PHE A 23 -8.41 10.40 -0.63
CA PHE A 23 -7.05 10.62 -0.14
C PHE A 23 -6.54 11.97 -0.62
N SER A 24 -5.56 12.51 0.09
CA SER A 24 -4.87 13.74 -0.27
C SER A 24 -3.38 13.61 0.08
N GLY A 25 -2.59 14.56 -0.41
CA GLY A 25 -1.17 14.61 -0.11
C GLY A 25 -0.32 13.87 -1.14
N GLU A 26 0.95 13.75 -0.83
CA GLU A 26 1.93 13.12 -1.69
C GLU A 26 2.79 12.14 -0.89
N ILE A 27 3.32 11.15 -1.57
CA ILE A 27 4.26 10.19 -0.98
C ILE A 27 5.53 10.24 -1.83
N SER A 28 6.67 10.48 -1.18
CA SER A 28 7.95 10.53 -1.87
C SER A 28 8.41 9.15 -2.33
N ASP A 29 9.24 9.12 -3.36
CA ASP A 29 9.85 7.89 -3.81
C ASP A 29 10.70 7.26 -2.71
N GLU A 30 11.37 8.07 -1.90
CA GLU A 30 12.15 7.58 -0.75
C GLU A 30 11.26 6.80 0.23
N THR A 31 10.08 7.31 0.54
CA THR A 31 9.12 6.61 1.41
C THR A 31 8.71 5.27 0.80
N LEU A 32 8.47 5.23 -0.51
CA LEU A 32 8.13 3.99 -1.21
C LEU A 32 9.25 2.97 -1.17
N HIS A 33 10.50 3.42 -1.33
CA HIS A 33 11.67 2.55 -1.19
C HIS A 33 11.78 2.00 0.23
N GLN A 34 11.57 2.83 1.25
CA GLN A 34 11.58 2.40 2.65
C GLN A 34 10.49 1.37 2.94
N LEU A 35 9.30 1.57 2.36
CA LEU A 35 8.20 0.62 2.50
C LEU A 35 8.58 -0.74 1.90
N TYR A 36 9.15 -0.75 0.71
CA TYR A 36 9.59 -2.00 0.06
C TYR A 36 10.66 -2.70 0.91
N GLU A 37 11.65 -1.94 1.41
CA GLU A 37 12.70 -2.50 2.26
C GLU A 37 12.15 -3.19 3.51
N LEU A 38 11.03 -2.72 4.03
CA LEU A 38 10.35 -3.33 5.15
C LEU A 38 9.54 -4.56 4.73
N LEU A 39 8.79 -4.45 3.64
CA LEU A 39 7.91 -5.51 3.14
C LEU A 39 8.66 -6.78 2.73
N LYS A 40 9.87 -6.63 2.20
CA LYS A 40 10.64 -7.78 1.72
C LYS A 40 11.00 -8.77 2.83
N PHE A 41 10.93 -8.35 4.10
CA PHE A 41 11.16 -9.25 5.24
C PHE A 41 9.94 -10.09 5.60
N ALA A 42 8.79 -9.86 4.98
CA ALA A 42 7.61 -10.67 5.25
C ALA A 42 7.86 -12.12 4.81
N PRO A 43 7.38 -13.11 5.59
CA PRO A 43 7.60 -14.52 5.24
C PRO A 43 6.86 -14.90 3.95
N THR A 44 7.52 -15.72 3.14
CA THR A 44 6.93 -16.27 1.92
C THR A 44 7.11 -17.79 1.91
N SER A 45 6.29 -18.48 1.13
CA SER A 45 6.37 -19.93 1.02
C SER A 45 7.75 -20.35 0.50
N ALA A 46 8.44 -21.21 1.24
CA ALA A 46 9.78 -21.68 0.92
C ALA A 46 10.78 -20.55 0.64
N ASN A 47 10.54 -19.37 1.19
CA ASN A 47 11.34 -18.17 0.97
C ASN A 47 11.48 -17.79 -0.53
N ALA A 48 10.45 -18.07 -1.32
CA ALA A 48 10.47 -17.87 -2.76
C ALA A 48 10.32 -16.41 -3.18
N SER A 49 9.81 -15.55 -2.28
CA SER A 49 9.57 -14.11 -2.55
C SER A 49 8.84 -13.89 -3.88
N PRO A 50 7.66 -14.50 -4.10
CA PRO A 50 7.00 -14.49 -5.41
C PRO A 50 6.38 -13.15 -5.79
N ALA A 51 6.08 -12.30 -4.81
CA ALA A 51 5.38 -11.05 -5.06
C ALA A 51 6.25 -10.05 -5.85
N ARG A 52 5.58 -9.34 -6.73
CA ARG A 52 6.15 -8.19 -7.43
C ARG A 52 5.24 -7.00 -7.17
N PHE A 53 5.84 -5.82 -7.02
CA PHE A 53 5.11 -4.60 -6.68
C PHE A 53 5.30 -3.57 -7.77
N VAL A 54 4.19 -3.03 -8.26
CA VAL A 54 4.22 -1.92 -9.21
C VAL A 54 3.59 -0.71 -8.53
N PHE A 55 4.37 0.34 -8.35
CA PHE A 55 3.90 1.57 -7.74
C PHE A 55 3.42 2.53 -8.81
N VAL A 56 2.10 2.74 -8.85
CA VAL A 56 1.44 3.61 -9.83
C VAL A 56 1.27 4.98 -9.19
N LYS A 57 2.02 5.97 -9.66
CA LYS A 57 2.12 7.27 -9.02
C LYS A 57 1.72 8.44 -9.93
N SER A 58 2.15 8.44 -11.20
CA SER A 58 1.85 9.54 -12.12
C SER A 58 0.40 9.54 -12.55
N ALA A 59 -0.11 10.71 -12.93
CA ALA A 59 -1.45 10.84 -13.48
C ALA A 59 -1.62 10.00 -14.75
N GLU A 60 -0.59 9.95 -15.58
CA GLU A 60 -0.59 9.14 -16.80
C GLU A 60 -0.72 7.64 -16.50
N ALA A 61 0.06 7.13 -15.54
CA ALA A 61 -0.01 5.73 -15.15
C ALA A 61 -1.36 5.37 -14.52
N LYS A 62 -1.92 6.27 -13.69
CA LYS A 62 -3.25 6.09 -13.12
C LYS A 62 -4.34 6.05 -14.18
N ALA A 63 -4.22 6.88 -15.21
CA ALA A 63 -5.17 6.88 -16.33
C ALA A 63 -5.20 5.53 -17.05
N LYS A 64 -4.05 4.87 -17.16
CA LYS A 64 -3.98 3.53 -17.75
C LYS A 64 -4.63 2.47 -16.84
N LEU A 65 -4.57 2.67 -15.55
CA LEU A 65 -5.16 1.74 -14.57
C LEU A 65 -6.69 1.89 -14.50
N GLY A 66 -7.20 3.11 -14.70
CA GLY A 66 -8.62 3.43 -14.51
C GLY A 66 -9.61 2.45 -15.11
N PRO A 67 -9.47 2.05 -16.40
CA PRO A 67 -10.40 1.11 -17.03
C PRO A 67 -10.47 -0.27 -16.38
N ALA A 68 -9.45 -0.66 -15.63
CA ALA A 68 -9.40 -1.95 -14.93
C ALA A 68 -10.06 -1.91 -13.55
N LEU A 69 -10.42 -0.72 -13.06
CA LEU A 69 -11.00 -0.55 -11.73
C LEU A 69 -12.51 -0.71 -11.76
N SER A 70 -13.05 -1.29 -10.67
CA SER A 70 -14.50 -1.29 -10.47
C SER A 70 -14.99 0.13 -10.18
N GLU A 71 -16.25 0.41 -10.50
CA GLU A 71 -16.85 1.73 -10.30
C GLU A 71 -16.73 2.19 -8.84
N GLY A 72 -16.97 1.29 -7.88
CA GLY A 72 -16.89 1.61 -6.45
C GLY A 72 -15.48 1.94 -5.95
N ASN A 73 -14.44 1.58 -6.71
CA ASN A 73 -13.04 1.81 -6.32
C ASN A 73 -12.36 2.91 -7.14
N TYR A 74 -13.01 3.40 -8.17
CA TYR A 74 -12.39 4.36 -9.09
C TYR A 74 -11.95 5.65 -8.41
N ASP A 75 -12.87 6.34 -7.75
CA ASP A 75 -12.56 7.65 -7.17
C ASP A 75 -11.53 7.57 -6.06
N LYS A 76 -11.63 6.58 -5.18
CA LYS A 76 -10.65 6.43 -4.10
C LYS A 76 -9.25 6.08 -4.65
N THR A 77 -9.17 5.27 -5.68
CA THR A 77 -7.90 4.93 -6.32
C THR A 77 -7.29 6.14 -7.02
N MET A 78 -8.10 6.91 -7.75
CA MET A 78 -7.62 8.11 -8.45
C MET A 78 -7.19 9.22 -7.50
N SER A 79 -7.81 9.34 -6.32
CA SER A 79 -7.42 10.34 -5.32
C SER A 79 -6.18 9.95 -4.53
N ALA A 80 -5.83 8.68 -4.47
CA ALA A 80 -4.67 8.23 -3.71
C ALA A 80 -3.36 8.74 -4.35
N PRO A 81 -2.39 9.18 -3.55
CA PRO A 81 -1.10 9.61 -4.09
C PRO A 81 -0.33 8.48 -4.79
N VAL A 82 -0.53 7.25 -4.35
CA VAL A 82 0.11 6.07 -4.94
C VAL A 82 -0.85 4.89 -4.86
N THR A 83 -0.87 4.08 -5.91
CA THR A 83 -1.54 2.78 -5.91
C THR A 83 -0.49 1.69 -6.13
N VAL A 84 -0.55 0.63 -5.35
CA VAL A 84 0.38 -0.49 -5.46
C VAL A 84 -0.35 -1.68 -6.06
N ILE A 85 0.16 -2.18 -7.18
CA ILE A 85 -0.30 -3.43 -7.79
C ILE A 85 0.64 -4.54 -7.30
N VAL A 86 0.06 -5.58 -6.78
CA VAL A 86 0.80 -6.74 -6.26
C VAL A 86 0.73 -7.91 -7.22
#